data_c0999268bda5c93a9928f128e21999f6
#
_entry.id   c0999268bda5c93a9928f128e21999f6
#
_cell.length_a   1.000
_cell.length_b   1.000
_cell.length_c   1.000
_cell.angle_alpha   90.00
_cell.angle_beta   90.00
_cell.angle_gamma   90.00
#
_symmetry.space_group_name_H-M   'P 1'
#
loop_
_entity.id
_entity.type
_entity.pdbx_description
1 polymer ?
#
loop_
_entity_poly.entity_id
_entity_poly.type
_entity_poly.pdbx_seq_one_letter_code
_entity_poly.pdbx_strand_id
1 'polypeptide(L)' 'MALPRYHFDEHGNYHGYLDGEGHYHNARGTDLGYAIRDGRFYDQRGSYRGHMDLIGRYYDEHGTYLGYFREPFRPHAHA' A
#
# COMPACT_ATOMS: atom_id res chain seq x y z
N MET A 1 -13.79 10.60 0.17
CA MET A 1 -12.78 10.10 1.09
C MET A 1 -12.29 8.74 0.63
N ALA A 2 -10.99 8.57 0.53
CA ALA A 2 -10.44 7.32 0.03
C ALA A 2 -10.44 6.27 1.14
N LEU A 3 -10.65 5.03 0.75
CA LEU A 3 -10.59 3.92 1.69
C LEU A 3 -9.16 3.48 1.87
N PRO A 4 -8.82 2.92 3.02
CA PRO A 4 -7.49 2.35 3.19
C PRO A 4 -7.30 1.13 2.29
N ARG A 5 -6.06 0.81 2.00
CA ARG A 5 -5.71 -0.40 1.27
C ARG A 5 -4.72 -1.17 2.11
N TYR A 6 -4.91 -2.48 2.17
CA TYR A 6 -4.10 -3.34 3.01
C TYR A 6 -3.05 -4.05 2.18
N HIS A 7 -1.82 -4.08 2.68
CA HIS A 7 -0.69 -4.68 1.98
C HIS A 7 -0.46 -6.10 2.47
N PHE A 8 -0.47 -7.06 1.55
CA PHE A 8 -0.18 -8.46 1.82
C PHE A 8 0.99 -8.87 0.94
N ASP A 9 1.86 -9.74 1.46
CA ASP A 9 2.96 -10.23 0.65
C ASP A 9 2.46 -11.33 -0.29
N GLU A 10 3.39 -11.92 -1.06
CA GLU A 10 3.02 -12.91 -2.05
C GLU A 10 2.44 -14.18 -1.42
N HIS A 11 2.65 -14.38 -0.12
CA HIS A 11 2.10 -15.52 0.61
C HIS A 11 0.82 -15.20 1.34
N GLY A 12 0.33 -13.98 1.20
CA GLY A 12 -0.90 -13.56 1.86
C GLY A 12 -0.73 -13.07 3.29
N ASN A 13 0.51 -12.84 3.73
CA ASN A 13 0.74 -12.31 5.08
C ASN A 13 0.56 -10.80 5.10
N TYR A 14 -0.10 -10.31 6.14
CA TYR A 14 -0.38 -8.88 6.28
C TYR A 14 0.88 -8.11 6.69
N HIS A 15 1.17 -7.02 6.01
CA HIS A 15 2.35 -6.22 6.29
C HIS A 15 2.06 -4.80 6.71
N GLY A 16 0.90 -4.28 6.41
CA GLY A 16 0.58 -2.92 6.78
C GLY A 16 -0.52 -2.37 5.90
N TYR A 17 -0.66 -1.05 5.90
CA TYR A 17 -1.74 -0.45 5.13
C TYR A 17 -1.40 0.96 4.67
N LEU A 18 -2.04 1.34 3.58
CA LEU A 18 -1.98 2.68 3.03
C LEU A 18 -3.29 3.34 3.43
N ASP A 19 -3.24 4.43 4.20
CA ASP A 19 -4.48 5.06 4.66
C ASP A 19 -5.08 5.94 3.56
N GLY A 20 -6.24 6.50 3.84
CA GLY A 20 -6.94 7.29 2.83
C GLY A 20 -6.28 8.60 2.47
N GLU A 21 -5.26 9.01 3.22
CA GLU A 21 -4.52 10.22 2.94
C GLU A 21 -3.19 9.97 2.27
N GLY A 22 -2.86 8.70 2.01
CA GLY A 22 -1.64 8.35 1.31
C GLY A 22 -0.46 8.01 2.19
N HIS A 23 -0.66 7.83 3.49
CA HIS A 23 0.42 7.43 4.39
C HIS A 23 0.47 5.93 4.54
N TYR A 24 1.67 5.36 4.46
CA TYR A 24 1.85 3.93 4.61
C TYR A 24 2.28 3.61 6.03
N HIS A 25 1.58 2.65 6.64
CA HIS A 25 1.83 2.22 8.02
C HIS A 25 2.16 0.75 8.02
N ASN A 26 3.07 0.33 8.90
CA ASN A 26 3.35 -1.10 9.01
C ASN A 26 2.24 -1.77 9.83
N ALA A 27 2.38 -3.07 10.06
CA ALA A 27 1.34 -3.85 10.75
C ALA A 27 1.12 -3.39 12.18
N ARG A 28 2.08 -2.66 12.77
CA ARG A 28 1.95 -2.11 14.12
C ARG A 28 1.35 -0.73 14.12
N GLY A 29 1.08 -0.16 12.95
CA GLY A 29 0.54 1.18 12.83
C GLY A 29 1.57 2.28 12.78
N THR A 30 2.86 1.96 12.70
CA THR A 30 3.91 2.97 12.59
C THR A 30 3.91 3.55 11.19
N ASP A 31 3.93 4.89 11.08
CA ASP A 31 3.98 5.59 9.81
C ASP A 31 5.37 5.43 9.20
N LEU A 32 5.46 4.83 8.03
CA LEU A 32 6.73 4.58 7.37
C LEU A 32 6.98 5.50 6.18
N GLY A 33 6.02 6.33 5.83
CA GLY A 33 6.18 7.21 4.70
C GLY A 33 4.87 7.46 3.98
N TYR A 34 4.95 7.77 2.69
CA TYR A 34 3.75 8.16 1.95
C TYR A 34 3.83 7.74 0.50
N ALA A 35 2.66 7.67 -0.13
CA ALA A 35 2.55 7.40 -1.55
C ALA A 35 1.97 8.62 -2.24
N ILE A 36 2.44 8.90 -3.44
CA ILE A 36 1.87 9.98 -4.24
C ILE A 36 0.92 9.39 -5.27
N ARG A 37 0.21 10.28 -5.95
CA ARG A 37 -0.90 9.90 -6.81
C ARG A 37 -0.53 8.92 -7.92
N ASP A 38 0.70 8.97 -8.41
CA ASP A 38 1.11 8.10 -9.51
C ASP A 38 1.56 6.71 -9.05
N GLY A 39 1.49 6.43 -7.75
CA GLY A 39 1.82 5.11 -7.22
C GLY A 39 3.20 4.99 -6.62
N ARG A 40 4.01 6.04 -6.65
CA ARG A 40 5.35 5.97 -6.07
C ARG A 40 5.30 6.19 -4.56
N PHE A 41 6.12 5.41 -3.85
CA PHE A 41 6.21 5.46 -2.39
C PHE A 41 7.53 6.05 -1.97
N TYR A 42 7.49 6.92 -0.94
CA TYR A 42 8.65 7.58 -0.37
C TYR A 42 8.63 7.38 1.14
N ASP A 43 9.81 7.28 1.75
CA ASP A 43 9.87 7.20 3.20
C ASP A 43 9.74 8.60 3.79
N GLN A 44 9.84 8.69 5.12
CA GLN A 44 9.63 9.98 5.81
C GLN A 44 10.71 11.00 5.48
N ARG A 45 11.85 10.57 4.94
CA ARG A 45 12.91 11.46 4.53
C ARG A 45 12.78 11.88 3.07
N GLY A 46 11.79 11.34 2.37
CA GLY A 46 11.60 11.65 0.96
C GLY A 46 12.37 10.75 0.02
N SER A 47 12.97 9.68 0.52
CA SER A 47 13.70 8.74 -0.34
C SER A 47 12.73 7.77 -1.01
N TYR A 48 12.97 7.51 -2.28
CA TYR A 48 12.11 6.61 -3.06
C TYR A 48 12.20 5.18 -2.53
N ARG A 49 11.05 4.56 -2.28
CA ARG A 49 11.00 3.22 -1.72
C ARG A 49 10.37 2.19 -2.64
N GLY A 50 9.70 2.62 -3.68
CA GLY A 50 9.10 1.67 -4.59
C GLY A 50 7.83 2.24 -5.21
N HIS A 51 7.04 1.37 -5.84
CA HIS A 51 5.84 1.82 -6.52
C HIS A 51 4.78 0.73 -6.54
N MET A 52 3.54 1.17 -6.68
CA MET A 52 2.40 0.30 -6.86
C MET A 52 1.90 0.48 -8.30
N ASP A 53 1.63 -0.61 -9.00
CA ASP A 53 1.10 -0.49 -10.35
C ASP A 53 -0.42 -0.32 -10.34
N LEU A 54 -1.02 -0.24 -11.52
CA LEU A 54 -2.43 0.08 -11.63
C LEU A 54 -3.36 -0.99 -11.11
N ILE A 55 -2.87 -2.22 -10.96
CA ILE A 55 -3.71 -3.29 -10.43
C ILE A 55 -3.37 -3.62 -8.98
N GLY A 56 -2.52 -2.80 -8.34
CA GLY A 56 -2.28 -2.92 -6.92
C GLY A 56 -1.07 -3.74 -6.52
N ARG A 57 -0.21 -4.13 -7.45
CA ARG A 57 1.00 -4.86 -7.10
C ARG A 57 2.07 -3.88 -6.66
N TYR A 58 2.77 -4.23 -5.59
CA TYR A 58 3.75 -3.36 -4.95
C TYR A 58 5.16 -3.89 -5.17
N TYR A 59 6.07 -2.99 -5.55
CA TYR A 59 7.47 -3.32 -5.84
C TYR A 59 8.37 -2.36 -5.06
N ASP A 60 9.54 -2.85 -4.62
CA ASP A 60 10.47 -1.98 -3.92
C ASP A 60 11.27 -1.14 -4.92
N GLU A 61 12.24 -0.37 -4.41
CA GLU A 61 13.02 0.54 -5.25
C GLU A 61 13.91 -0.19 -6.25
N HIS A 62 14.13 -1.50 -6.06
CA HIS A 62 14.92 -2.33 -6.97
C HIS A 62 14.04 -3.11 -7.93
N GLY A 63 12.73 -2.95 -7.85
CA GLY A 63 11.81 -3.69 -8.71
C GLY A 63 11.43 -5.06 -8.19
N THR A 64 11.81 -5.39 -6.96
CA THR A 64 11.45 -6.67 -6.36
C THR A 64 9.99 -6.65 -5.92
N TYR A 65 9.26 -7.69 -6.26
CA TYR A 65 7.84 -7.80 -5.93
C TYR A 65 7.66 -7.97 -4.41
N LEU A 66 6.88 -7.12 -3.81
CA LEU A 66 6.64 -7.12 -2.37
C LEU A 66 5.22 -7.51 -2.00
N GLY A 67 4.39 -7.84 -2.96
CA GLY A 67 3.02 -8.22 -2.67
C GLY A 67 2.03 -7.30 -3.33
N TYR A 68 0.87 -7.14 -2.71
CA TYR A 68 -0.21 -6.41 -3.33
C TYR A 68 -1.03 -5.66 -2.29
N PHE A 69 -1.76 -4.65 -2.75
CA PHE A 69 -2.69 -3.89 -1.92
C PHE A 69 -4.11 -4.27 -2.26
N ARG A 70 -4.96 -4.39 -1.24
CA ARG A 70 -6.37 -4.71 -1.41
C ARG A 70 -7.22 -3.73 -0.61
N GLU A 71 -8.34 -3.36 -1.18
CA GLU A 71 -9.31 -2.57 -0.44
C GLU A 71 -10.06 -3.46 0.54
N PRO A 72 -10.63 -2.87 1.59
CA PRO A 72 -11.41 -3.65 2.54
C PRO A 72 -12.59 -4.32 1.85
N PHE A 73 -12.96 -5.48 2.39
CA PHE A 73 -14.14 -6.16 1.90
C PHE A 73 -15.37 -5.30 2.14
N ARG A 74 -16.20 -5.17 1.12
CA ARG A 74 -17.44 -4.44 1.22
C ARG A 74 -18.58 -5.34 0.90
N PRO A 75 -19.22 -5.85 1.91
CA PRO A 75 -20.38 -6.69 1.66
C PRO A 75 -21.51 -5.80 1.24
N HIS A 76 -21.82 -5.60 0.00
CA HIS A 76 -22.94 -4.90 -0.33
C HIS A 76 -23.56 -5.55 -1.41
N ALA A 77 -24.42 -5.18 -1.50
CA ALA A 77 -25.08 -5.52 -2.26
C ALA A 77 -25.12 -5.12 -3.45
N HIS A 78 -25.18 -5.36 -4.16
CA HIS A 78 -25.45 -5.04 -5.22
C HIS A 78 -25.86 -5.93 -5.63
N ALA A 79 -26.01 -5.76 -5.64
CA ALA A 79 -26.50 -6.36 -5.87
C ALA A 79 -26.80 -6.37 -6.42
#